data_966b3b6226acd8ae996cf4c44fadd696
#
_entry.id   966b3b6226acd8ae996cf4c44fadd696
#
_cell.length_a   1.000
_cell.length_b   1.000
_cell.length_c   1.000
_cell.angle_alpha   90.00
_cell.angle_beta   90.00
_cell.angle_gamma   90.00
#
_symmetry.space_group_name_H-M   'P 1'
#
loop_
_entity.id
_entity.type
_entity.pdbx_description
1 polymer ?
#
loop_
_entity_poly.entity_id
_entity_poly.type
_entity_poly.pdbx_seq_one_letter_code
_entity_poly.pdbx_strand_id
1 'polypeptide(L)'
;ALIRFDMSEYMEMHSVSKFIGSPPGYVGHEDGGQLTEAIRRHPYSVLLFDEIEKAHAEIQNILLQVLDEGELTDNSGHHVDFKETIIILTSNIGARFLQKGGKLGFSGDAENRQDSKREQVLEELRKHFSPEFLNRIDDVIIFDPLSKEEIQEIVSLTIDEINFNALQKNIYLTLNDDAKAYLADKGYSEKYGARPLKRLVQREIEDELAMMLLEKKITQPVEIRIGSEEKDGAIKLSFTFENLSAEKFLEIKGEYFEDQATIDEIWENSVLENNEEGEAESQAEPEVTQK
;
A
#
# COMPACT_ATOMS: atom_id res chain seq x y z
N ALA A 1 -12.70 -7.00 -2.84
CA ALA A 1 -12.38 -5.57 -2.53
C ALA A 1 -11.23 -5.48 -1.53
N LEU A 2 -10.46 -4.38 -1.57
CA LEU A 2 -9.46 -4.04 -0.55
C LEU A 2 -10.01 -2.87 0.29
N ILE A 3 -10.18 -3.12 1.60
CA ILE A 3 -10.69 -2.13 2.55
C ILE A 3 -9.60 -1.83 3.57
N ARG A 4 -9.20 -0.56 3.67
CA ARG A 4 -8.13 -0.12 4.56
C ARG A 4 -8.66 0.74 5.70
N PHE A 5 -8.20 0.42 6.92
CA PHE A 5 -8.41 1.20 8.13
C PHE A 5 -7.06 1.66 8.69
N ASP A 6 -6.85 2.96 8.82
CA ASP A 6 -5.67 3.51 9.49
C ASP A 6 -5.96 3.60 10.99
N MET A 7 -5.25 2.80 11.78
CA MET A 7 -5.50 2.70 13.22
C MET A 7 -5.10 3.96 14.00
N SER A 8 -4.37 4.87 13.37
CA SER A 8 -4.12 6.19 13.97
C SER A 8 -5.39 7.06 14.12
N GLU A 9 -6.46 6.75 13.37
CA GLU A 9 -7.77 7.39 13.52
C GLU A 9 -8.60 6.80 14.68
N TYR A 10 -8.19 5.66 15.22
CA TYR A 10 -8.91 4.86 16.23
C TYR A 10 -8.13 4.74 17.54
N MET A 11 -7.34 5.75 17.88
CA MET A 11 -6.55 5.80 19.12
C MET A 11 -7.40 6.08 20.38
N GLU A 12 -8.49 6.80 20.21
CA GLU A 12 -9.33 7.29 21.30
C GLU A 12 -10.56 6.40 21.49
N MET A 13 -11.06 6.26 22.73
CA MET A 13 -12.22 5.43 23.05
C MET A 13 -13.48 5.82 22.26
N HIS A 14 -13.68 7.12 21.97
CA HIS A 14 -14.83 7.55 21.18
C HIS A 14 -14.79 7.08 19.71
N SER A 15 -13.60 6.76 19.19
CA SER A 15 -13.43 6.23 17.84
C SER A 15 -13.90 4.79 17.70
N VAL A 16 -14.00 4.03 18.83
CA VAL A 16 -14.55 2.67 18.83
C VAL A 16 -16.01 2.69 18.35
N SER A 17 -16.79 3.70 18.76
CA SER A 17 -18.17 3.85 18.29
C SER A 17 -18.29 4.10 16.79
N LYS A 18 -17.27 4.70 16.15
CA LYS A 18 -17.23 4.80 14.68
C LYS A 18 -16.93 3.46 14.02
N PHE A 19 -16.17 2.62 14.70
CA PHE A 19 -15.70 1.35 14.16
C PHE A 19 -16.81 0.29 14.12
N ILE A 20 -17.59 0.16 15.22
CA ILE A 20 -18.66 -0.85 15.38
C ILE A 20 -20.06 -0.25 15.59
N GLY A 21 -20.23 1.05 15.39
CA GLY A 21 -21.48 1.76 15.62
C GLY A 21 -21.62 2.32 17.03
N SER A 22 -22.56 3.25 17.21
CA SER A 22 -22.90 3.83 18.51
C SER A 22 -23.97 2.99 19.24
N PRO A 23 -23.90 2.85 20.55
CA PRO A 23 -24.94 2.17 21.31
C PRO A 23 -26.30 2.87 21.20
N PRO A 24 -27.41 2.16 21.40
CA PRO A 24 -28.75 2.76 21.42
C PRO A 24 -28.86 3.94 22.38
N GLY A 25 -29.41 5.05 21.88
CA GLY A 25 -29.62 6.30 22.65
C GLY A 25 -28.46 7.31 22.51
N TYR A 26 -27.40 7.01 21.79
CA TYR A 26 -26.34 7.97 21.46
C TYR A 26 -26.52 8.54 20.05
N VAL A 27 -25.98 9.73 19.83
CA VAL A 27 -25.98 10.38 18.50
C VAL A 27 -25.18 9.51 17.51
N GLY A 28 -25.74 9.27 16.32
CA GLY A 28 -25.12 8.41 15.29
C GLY A 28 -25.41 6.91 15.45
N HIS A 29 -26.39 6.49 16.28
CA HIS A 29 -26.80 5.09 16.42
C HIS A 29 -27.35 4.49 15.12
N GLU A 30 -27.96 5.33 14.25
CA GLU A 30 -28.51 4.89 12.95
C GLU A 30 -27.43 4.72 11.85
N ASP A 31 -26.22 5.22 12.09
CA ASP A 31 -25.16 5.27 11.07
C ASP A 31 -24.30 4.00 11.01
N GLY A 32 -24.63 2.91 11.67
CA GLY A 32 -23.84 1.68 11.64
C GLY A 32 -22.34 1.85 11.95
N GLY A 33 -21.60 0.77 12.13
CA GLY A 33 -20.14 0.81 12.29
C GLY A 33 -19.41 0.81 10.94
N GLN A 34 -18.34 1.56 10.81
CA GLN A 34 -17.57 1.61 9.54
C GLN A 34 -17.06 0.21 9.14
N LEU A 35 -16.56 -0.59 10.08
CA LEU A 35 -16.13 -1.95 9.82
C LEU A 35 -17.28 -2.85 9.39
N THR A 36 -18.36 -2.85 10.18
CA THR A 36 -19.50 -3.74 9.95
C THR A 36 -20.24 -3.40 8.66
N GLU A 37 -20.43 -2.11 8.36
CA GLU A 37 -21.03 -1.67 7.10
C GLU A 37 -20.15 -1.99 5.88
N ALA A 38 -18.83 -1.88 6.01
CA ALA A 38 -17.92 -2.20 4.93
C ALA A 38 -18.00 -3.68 4.54
N ILE A 39 -18.04 -4.58 5.52
CA ILE A 39 -18.14 -6.03 5.27
C ILE A 39 -19.53 -6.44 4.79
N ARG A 40 -20.59 -5.83 5.31
CA ARG A 40 -21.95 -6.07 4.78
C ARG A 40 -22.10 -5.75 3.31
N ARG A 41 -21.35 -4.73 2.81
CA ARG A 41 -21.35 -4.35 1.39
C ARG A 41 -20.40 -5.20 0.56
N HIS A 42 -19.30 -5.65 1.15
CA HIS A 42 -18.24 -6.42 0.49
C HIS A 42 -17.84 -7.62 1.35
N PRO A 43 -18.64 -8.70 1.39
CA PRO A 43 -18.35 -9.88 2.20
C PRO A 43 -17.02 -10.55 1.83
N TYR A 44 -16.68 -10.56 0.53
CA TYR A 44 -15.42 -11.09 -0.01
C TYR A 44 -14.42 -9.94 -0.13
N SER A 45 -13.60 -9.74 0.89
CA SER A 45 -12.67 -8.63 0.90
C SER A 45 -11.37 -8.92 1.65
N VAL A 46 -10.36 -8.11 1.34
CA VAL A 46 -9.13 -8.03 2.10
C VAL A 46 -9.23 -6.81 3.02
N LEU A 47 -9.16 -7.04 4.32
CA LEU A 47 -9.16 -6.00 5.35
C LEU A 47 -7.73 -5.69 5.75
N LEU A 48 -7.30 -4.46 5.55
CA LEU A 48 -5.98 -3.97 5.94
C LEU A 48 -6.13 -3.01 7.13
N PHE A 49 -5.65 -3.43 8.31
CA PHE A 49 -5.53 -2.59 9.49
C PHE A 49 -4.10 -2.07 9.60
N ASP A 50 -3.90 -0.81 9.25
CA ASP A 50 -2.58 -0.19 9.20
C ASP A 50 -2.21 0.41 10.56
N GLU A 51 -0.97 0.14 11.03
CA GLU A 51 -0.42 0.58 12.32
C GLU A 51 -1.26 0.11 13.53
N ILE A 52 -1.54 -1.20 13.60
CA ILE A 52 -2.42 -1.81 14.62
C ILE A 52 -1.99 -1.51 16.07
N GLU A 53 -0.72 -1.25 16.32
CA GLU A 53 -0.21 -0.86 17.64
C GLU A 53 -0.73 0.49 18.12
N LYS A 54 -1.29 1.33 17.23
CA LYS A 54 -1.89 2.62 17.58
C LYS A 54 -3.35 2.50 17.98
N ALA A 55 -4.01 1.41 17.64
CA ALA A 55 -5.41 1.21 17.95
C ALA A 55 -5.67 1.22 19.44
N HIS A 56 -6.81 1.79 19.86
CA HIS A 56 -7.29 1.67 21.22
C HIS A 56 -7.43 0.20 21.61
N ALA A 57 -7.17 -0.16 22.85
CA ALA A 57 -7.23 -1.54 23.35
C ALA A 57 -8.57 -2.24 23.06
N GLU A 58 -9.67 -1.49 23.07
CA GLU A 58 -11.00 -2.02 22.76
C GLU A 58 -11.13 -2.49 21.32
N ILE A 59 -10.46 -1.82 20.37
CA ILE A 59 -10.40 -2.26 18.97
C ILE A 59 -9.66 -3.61 18.86
N GLN A 60 -8.59 -3.79 19.64
CA GLN A 60 -7.89 -5.08 19.68
C GLN A 60 -8.77 -6.19 20.24
N ASN A 61 -9.63 -5.90 21.23
CA ASN A 61 -10.60 -6.85 21.76
C ASN A 61 -11.67 -7.22 20.72
N ILE A 62 -12.16 -6.23 19.96
CA ILE A 62 -13.12 -6.45 18.87
C ILE A 62 -12.49 -7.34 17.78
N LEU A 63 -11.26 -7.03 17.37
CA LEU A 63 -10.54 -7.84 16.39
C LEU A 63 -10.26 -9.25 16.91
N LEU A 64 -10.01 -9.41 18.21
CA LEU A 64 -9.84 -10.72 18.81
C LEU A 64 -11.13 -11.56 18.65
N GLN A 65 -12.31 -10.95 18.88
CA GLN A 65 -13.59 -11.63 18.66
C GLN A 65 -13.75 -12.05 17.19
N VAL A 66 -13.45 -11.14 16.25
CA VAL A 66 -13.52 -11.44 14.81
C VAL A 66 -12.59 -12.60 14.44
N LEU A 67 -11.34 -12.60 14.94
CA LEU A 67 -10.36 -13.63 14.66
C LEU A 67 -10.73 -15.00 15.31
N ASP A 68 -11.48 -14.98 16.39
CA ASP A 68 -11.86 -16.19 17.13
C ASP A 68 -13.15 -16.82 16.59
N GLU A 69 -14.18 -16.01 16.40
CA GLU A 69 -15.53 -16.46 16.05
C GLU A 69 -15.81 -16.36 14.54
N GLY A 70 -15.04 -15.54 13.82
CA GLY A 70 -15.30 -15.21 12.41
C GLY A 70 -16.57 -14.36 12.23
N GLU A 71 -17.12 -13.82 13.31
CA GLU A 71 -18.35 -13.05 13.33
C GLU A 71 -18.24 -11.87 14.30
N LEU A 72 -18.98 -10.80 14.04
CA LEU A 72 -19.05 -9.65 14.92
C LEU A 72 -20.49 -9.15 15.00
N THR A 73 -20.97 -8.88 16.22
CA THR A 73 -22.25 -8.21 16.41
C THR A 73 -21.98 -6.73 16.65
N ASP A 74 -22.55 -5.87 15.81
CA ASP A 74 -22.44 -4.43 15.97
C ASP A 74 -23.29 -3.91 17.15
N ASN A 75 -23.10 -2.64 17.51
CA ASN A 75 -23.86 -2.02 18.59
C ASN A 75 -25.36 -1.81 18.25
N SER A 76 -25.77 -2.02 17.02
CA SER A 76 -27.18 -2.01 16.57
C SER A 76 -27.81 -3.40 16.60
N GLY A 77 -27.03 -4.43 16.93
CA GLY A 77 -27.50 -5.82 17.06
C GLY A 77 -27.41 -6.61 15.75
N HIS A 78 -26.77 -6.08 14.69
CA HIS A 78 -26.56 -6.81 13.44
C HIS A 78 -25.38 -7.76 13.58
N HIS A 79 -25.57 -9.00 13.13
CA HIS A 79 -24.49 -9.98 13.00
C HIS A 79 -23.82 -9.81 11.63
N VAL A 80 -22.50 -9.73 11.62
CA VAL A 80 -21.69 -9.59 10.41
C VAL A 80 -20.68 -10.73 10.36
N ASP A 81 -20.65 -11.46 9.26
CA ASP A 81 -19.77 -12.61 9.01
C ASP A 81 -18.46 -12.14 8.37
N PHE A 82 -17.33 -12.59 8.89
CA PHE A 82 -15.98 -12.29 8.42
C PHE A 82 -15.24 -13.52 7.87
N LYS A 83 -15.90 -14.69 7.77
CA LYS A 83 -15.26 -15.95 7.39
C LYS A 83 -14.67 -15.95 5.98
N GLU A 84 -15.24 -15.11 5.10
CA GLU A 84 -14.79 -14.96 3.72
C GLU A 84 -13.85 -13.77 3.55
N THR A 85 -13.28 -13.23 4.63
CA THR A 85 -12.34 -12.11 4.58
C THR A 85 -10.92 -12.55 4.87
N ILE A 86 -9.95 -11.86 4.24
CA ILE A 86 -8.54 -11.96 4.57
C ILE A 86 -8.18 -10.75 5.43
N ILE A 87 -7.67 -10.98 6.63
CA ILE A 87 -7.30 -9.91 7.56
C ILE A 87 -5.79 -9.74 7.55
N ILE A 88 -5.33 -8.53 7.23
CA ILE A 88 -3.92 -8.13 7.23
C ILE A 88 -3.73 -7.03 8.26
N LEU A 89 -2.80 -7.24 9.18
CA LEU A 89 -2.42 -6.28 10.21
C LEU A 89 -1.00 -5.80 9.92
N THR A 90 -0.77 -4.49 9.79
CA THR A 90 0.60 -3.96 9.71
C THR A 90 1.03 -3.36 11.04
N SER A 91 2.31 -3.43 11.34
CA SER A 91 2.88 -2.86 12.55
C SER A 91 4.33 -2.42 12.36
N ASN A 92 4.71 -1.35 13.04
CA ASN A 92 6.10 -0.87 13.10
C ASN A 92 6.83 -1.36 14.38
N ILE A 93 6.20 -2.20 15.18
CA ILE A 93 6.81 -2.76 16.39
C ILE A 93 8.04 -3.57 16.02
N GLY A 94 9.13 -3.35 16.73
CA GLY A 94 10.38 -4.07 16.49
C GLY A 94 11.25 -3.53 15.34
N ALA A 95 10.78 -2.59 14.53
CA ALA A 95 11.55 -2.03 13.40
C ALA A 95 12.96 -1.55 13.80
N ARG A 96 13.12 -1.03 15.02
CA ARG A 96 14.42 -0.62 15.58
C ARG A 96 15.45 -1.75 15.71
N PHE A 97 15.02 -3.00 15.83
CA PHE A 97 15.92 -4.15 15.93
C PHE A 97 16.41 -4.61 14.56
N LEU A 98 15.60 -4.38 13.52
CA LEU A 98 15.97 -4.65 12.13
C LEU A 98 16.98 -3.62 11.61
N GLN A 99 16.84 -2.35 11.99
CA GLN A 99 17.72 -1.25 11.57
C GLN A 99 19.11 -1.31 12.24
N LYS A 100 19.22 -1.77 13.48
CA LYS A 100 20.50 -1.85 14.23
C LYS A 100 21.38 -3.02 13.79
N GLY A 101 21.52 -3.23 12.49
CA GLY A 101 22.33 -4.30 11.88
C GLY A 101 23.83 -4.06 11.80
N GLY A 102 24.45 -3.32 12.71
CA GLY A 102 25.87 -3.09 12.64
C GLY A 102 26.48 -2.48 13.89
N LYS A 103 26.81 -3.26 14.88
CA LYS A 103 27.93 -3.10 15.83
C LYS A 103 27.68 -3.87 17.14
N LEU A 104 27.53 -5.17 17.10
CA LEU A 104 27.96 -6.01 18.22
C LEU A 104 28.78 -7.14 17.61
N GLY A 105 30.06 -7.07 17.85
CA GLY A 105 31.06 -7.98 17.33
C GLY A 105 30.92 -9.38 17.93
N PHE A 106 30.17 -10.20 17.24
CA PHE A 106 30.32 -11.66 17.34
C PHE A 106 30.26 -12.21 15.92
N SER A 107 31.32 -12.88 15.52
CA SER A 107 31.48 -13.65 14.30
C SER A 107 30.59 -14.90 14.37
N GLY A 108 29.31 -14.74 14.02
CA GLY A 108 28.37 -15.84 13.83
C GLY A 108 27.82 -15.79 12.41
N ASP A 109 27.46 -16.97 11.88
CA ASP A 109 26.89 -17.13 10.53
C ASP A 109 25.68 -16.23 10.31
N ALA A 110 25.47 -15.78 9.06
CA ALA A 110 24.42 -14.82 8.68
C ALA A 110 23.00 -15.32 9.06
N GLU A 111 22.76 -16.62 8.95
CA GLU A 111 21.51 -17.27 9.35
C GLU A 111 21.19 -17.11 10.84
N ASN A 112 22.16 -17.34 11.71
CA ASN A 112 21.99 -17.17 13.16
C ASN A 112 21.68 -15.71 13.56
N ARG A 113 22.09 -14.71 12.75
CA ARG A 113 21.79 -13.30 13.02
C ARG A 113 20.36 -12.95 12.63
N GLN A 114 19.85 -13.53 11.57
CA GLN A 114 18.48 -13.29 11.09
C GLN A 114 17.46 -13.89 12.06
N ASP A 115 17.70 -15.10 12.53
CA ASP A 115 16.89 -15.76 13.55
C ASP A 115 16.87 -14.97 14.87
N SER A 116 18.02 -14.47 15.31
CA SER A 116 18.10 -13.63 16.52
C SER A 116 17.32 -12.31 16.40
N LYS A 117 17.34 -11.67 15.22
CA LYS A 117 16.53 -10.44 14.98
C LYS A 117 15.05 -10.75 14.97
N ARG A 118 14.64 -11.83 14.29
CA ARG A 118 13.27 -12.30 14.26
C ARG A 118 12.73 -12.54 15.69
N GLU A 119 13.53 -13.20 16.52
CA GLU A 119 13.17 -13.50 17.90
C GLU A 119 12.99 -12.22 18.73
N GLN A 120 13.86 -11.22 18.57
CA GLN A 120 13.72 -9.91 19.22
C GLN A 120 12.46 -9.16 18.78
N VAL A 121 12.09 -9.22 17.51
CA VAL A 121 10.84 -8.63 17.01
C VAL A 121 9.64 -9.34 17.64
N LEU A 122 9.63 -10.67 17.66
CA LEU A 122 8.55 -11.45 18.27
C LEU A 122 8.43 -11.20 19.78
N GLU A 123 9.54 -11.06 20.50
CA GLU A 123 9.51 -10.66 21.92
C GLU A 123 8.89 -9.28 22.12
N GLU A 124 9.17 -8.32 21.22
CA GLU A 124 8.59 -6.97 21.32
C GLU A 124 7.09 -6.99 21.01
N LEU A 125 6.66 -7.80 20.04
CA LEU A 125 5.22 -8.01 19.77
C LEU A 125 4.48 -8.57 21.01
N ARG A 126 5.09 -9.54 21.72
CA ARG A 126 4.53 -10.12 22.95
C ARG A 126 4.41 -9.12 24.11
N LYS A 127 5.12 -8.01 24.08
CA LYS A 127 4.99 -6.93 25.09
C LYS A 127 3.84 -5.96 24.78
N HIS A 128 3.45 -5.86 23.50
CA HIS A 128 2.44 -4.90 23.03
C HIS A 128 1.06 -5.55 22.84
N PHE A 129 1.03 -6.80 22.45
CA PHE A 129 -0.21 -7.54 22.21
C PHE A 129 -0.37 -8.68 23.22
N SER A 130 -1.63 -8.97 23.57
CA SER A 130 -1.93 -10.10 24.43
C SER A 130 -1.52 -11.42 23.77
N PRO A 131 -1.09 -12.42 24.54
CA PRO A 131 -0.81 -13.75 24.01
C PRO A 131 -2.00 -14.37 23.28
N GLU A 132 -3.21 -14.07 23.73
CA GLU A 132 -4.46 -14.51 23.13
C GLU A 132 -4.61 -13.95 21.71
N PHE A 133 -4.38 -12.65 21.52
CA PHE A 133 -4.42 -12.01 20.21
C PHE A 133 -3.37 -12.58 19.25
N LEU A 134 -2.12 -12.73 19.71
CA LEU A 134 -1.05 -13.27 18.89
C LEU A 134 -1.26 -14.73 18.48
N ASN A 135 -1.93 -15.53 19.31
CA ASN A 135 -2.24 -16.92 19.01
C ASN A 135 -3.35 -17.11 17.97
N ARG A 136 -4.09 -16.03 17.63
CA ARG A 136 -5.13 -16.04 16.59
C ARG A 136 -4.61 -15.55 15.23
N ILE A 137 -3.39 -15.08 15.19
CA ILE A 137 -2.73 -14.68 13.93
C ILE A 137 -2.10 -15.94 13.31
N ASP A 138 -2.44 -16.24 12.07
CA ASP A 138 -1.99 -17.44 11.36
C ASP A 138 -0.48 -17.37 11.07
N ASP A 139 0.03 -16.21 10.63
CA ASP A 139 1.45 -16.03 10.32
C ASP A 139 1.92 -14.59 10.60
N VAL A 140 3.21 -14.45 10.93
CA VAL A 140 3.90 -13.18 11.16
C VAL A 140 5.02 -13.02 10.15
N ILE A 141 4.80 -12.14 9.17
CA ILE A 141 5.77 -11.82 8.12
C ILE A 141 6.60 -10.62 8.56
N ILE A 142 7.92 -10.78 8.61
CA ILE A 142 8.86 -9.72 8.95
C ILE A 142 9.53 -9.25 7.67
N PHE A 143 9.37 -7.96 7.35
CA PHE A 143 10.03 -7.32 6.22
C PHE A 143 11.39 -6.79 6.64
N ASP A 144 12.42 -7.19 5.91
CA ASP A 144 13.76 -6.67 6.09
C ASP A 144 13.88 -5.20 5.59
N PRO A 145 14.85 -4.43 6.12
CA PRO A 145 15.18 -3.13 5.53
C PRO A 145 15.62 -3.28 4.08
N LEU A 146 15.18 -2.33 3.24
CA LEU A 146 15.52 -2.33 1.81
C LEU A 146 17.03 -2.21 1.58
N SER A 147 17.56 -3.02 0.69
CA SER A 147 18.91 -2.91 0.14
C SER A 147 19.03 -1.74 -0.84
N LYS A 148 20.24 -1.37 -1.21
CA LYS A 148 20.45 -0.31 -2.21
C LYS A 148 19.92 -0.71 -3.59
N GLU A 149 20.05 -1.97 -3.93
CA GLU A 149 19.57 -2.55 -5.17
C GLU A 149 18.05 -2.46 -5.27
N GLU A 150 17.36 -2.88 -4.21
CA GLU A 150 15.88 -2.80 -4.11
C GLU A 150 15.38 -1.34 -4.16
N ILE A 151 16.13 -0.39 -3.58
CA ILE A 151 15.77 1.03 -3.68
C ILE A 151 15.92 1.53 -5.13
N GLN A 152 16.94 1.07 -5.87
CA GLN A 152 17.09 1.40 -7.30
C GLN A 152 15.97 0.80 -8.14
N GLU A 153 15.47 -0.39 -7.81
CA GLU A 153 14.29 -0.98 -8.43
C GLU A 153 13.05 -0.13 -8.17
N ILE A 154 12.85 0.33 -6.93
CA ILE A 154 11.75 1.24 -6.58
C ILE A 154 11.85 2.57 -7.36
N VAL A 155 13.07 3.10 -7.59
CA VAL A 155 13.28 4.26 -8.48
C VAL A 155 12.75 3.93 -9.88
N SER A 156 13.12 2.77 -10.44
CA SER A 156 12.67 2.37 -11.77
C SER A 156 11.15 2.27 -11.86
N LEU A 157 10.51 1.58 -10.91
CA LEU A 157 9.04 1.48 -10.84
C LEU A 157 8.36 2.85 -10.72
N THR A 158 8.94 3.79 -9.96
CA THR A 158 8.41 5.15 -9.84
C THR A 158 8.49 5.90 -11.17
N ILE A 159 9.55 5.68 -11.95
CA ILE A 159 9.67 6.27 -13.30
C ILE A 159 8.67 5.63 -14.27
N ASP A 160 8.40 4.35 -14.15
CA ASP A 160 7.39 3.68 -14.98
C ASP A 160 5.98 4.23 -14.70
N GLU A 161 5.63 4.52 -13.43
CA GLU A 161 4.40 5.26 -13.11
C GLU A 161 4.31 6.63 -13.80
N ILE A 162 5.43 7.37 -13.88
CA ILE A 162 5.49 8.65 -14.57
C ILE A 162 5.37 8.46 -16.09
N ASN A 163 6.05 7.44 -16.63
CA ASN A 163 6.01 7.12 -18.06
C ASN A 163 4.59 6.83 -18.54
N PHE A 164 3.76 6.17 -17.76
CA PHE A 164 2.37 5.92 -18.11
C PHE A 164 1.62 7.23 -18.48
N ASN A 165 1.85 8.31 -17.73
CA ASN A 165 1.27 9.62 -18.00
C ASN A 165 2.05 10.40 -19.09
N ALA A 166 3.36 10.28 -19.15
CA ALA A 166 4.23 10.99 -20.07
C ALA A 166 4.03 10.50 -21.52
N LEU A 167 3.81 9.20 -21.73
CA LEU A 167 3.55 8.59 -23.03
C LEU A 167 2.27 9.13 -23.69
N GLN A 168 1.29 9.59 -22.91
CA GLN A 168 0.11 10.27 -23.45
C GLN A 168 0.45 11.66 -24.05
N LYS A 169 1.60 12.22 -23.64
CA LYS A 169 2.10 13.52 -24.12
C LYS A 169 3.28 13.39 -25.10
N ASN A 170 3.46 12.22 -25.70
CA ASN A 170 4.56 11.90 -26.62
C ASN A 170 5.95 11.96 -25.97
N ILE A 171 6.07 11.66 -24.70
CA ILE A 171 7.31 11.68 -23.94
C ILE A 171 7.57 10.30 -23.37
N TYR A 172 8.79 9.84 -23.47
CA TYR A 172 9.30 8.65 -22.80
C TYR A 172 10.54 8.98 -21.98
N LEU A 173 10.58 8.55 -20.72
CA LEU A 173 11.68 8.84 -19.81
C LEU A 173 12.53 7.60 -19.62
N THR A 174 13.84 7.77 -19.70
CA THR A 174 14.82 6.74 -19.35
C THR A 174 15.84 7.30 -18.37
N LEU A 175 16.26 6.47 -17.41
CA LEU A 175 17.31 6.81 -16.45
C LEU A 175 18.55 5.97 -16.70
N ASN A 176 19.72 6.60 -16.64
CA ASN A 176 20.97 5.86 -16.56
C ASN A 176 21.25 5.39 -15.11
N ASP A 177 22.20 4.47 -14.94
CA ASP A 177 22.51 3.88 -13.63
C ASP A 177 23.01 4.91 -12.62
N ASP A 178 23.73 5.95 -13.06
CA ASP A 178 24.22 7.01 -12.18
C ASP A 178 23.06 7.87 -11.63
N ALA A 179 22.04 8.17 -12.45
CA ALA A 179 20.85 8.88 -12.00
C ALA A 179 20.01 8.03 -11.06
N LYS A 180 19.87 6.72 -11.32
CA LYS A 180 19.21 5.78 -10.41
C LYS A 180 19.91 5.72 -9.07
N ALA A 181 21.24 5.59 -9.07
CA ALA A 181 22.05 5.56 -7.85
C ALA A 181 21.91 6.86 -7.04
N TYR A 182 21.95 8.01 -7.73
CA TYR A 182 21.78 9.32 -7.10
C TYR A 182 20.41 9.48 -6.43
N LEU A 183 19.33 9.10 -7.13
CA LEU A 183 17.97 9.16 -6.59
C LEU A 183 17.78 8.18 -5.43
N ALA A 184 18.35 6.99 -5.53
CA ALA A 184 18.30 5.99 -4.48
C ALA A 184 19.01 6.49 -3.20
N ASP A 185 20.20 7.08 -3.35
CA ASP A 185 20.99 7.56 -2.22
C ASP A 185 20.34 8.78 -1.53
N LYS A 186 19.77 9.71 -2.29
CA LYS A 186 19.05 10.87 -1.76
C LYS A 186 17.63 10.56 -1.30
N GLY A 187 16.96 9.62 -1.92
CA GLY A 187 15.57 9.25 -1.63
C GLY A 187 15.40 8.27 -0.50
N TYR A 188 16.48 7.67 -0.03
CA TYR A 188 16.47 6.74 1.09
C TYR A 188 16.75 7.43 2.42
N SER A 189 16.06 6.97 3.46
CA SER A 189 16.31 7.38 4.84
C SER A 189 16.16 6.17 5.75
N GLU A 190 17.13 5.92 6.63
CA GLU A 190 17.04 4.83 7.62
C GLU A 190 15.75 4.90 8.47
N LYS A 191 15.25 6.09 8.72
CA LYS A 191 14.04 6.31 9.52
C LYS A 191 12.74 6.12 8.73
N TYR A 192 12.72 6.53 7.46
CA TYR A 192 11.51 6.60 6.64
C TYR A 192 11.52 5.63 5.44
N GLY A 193 12.59 4.84 5.28
CA GLY A 193 12.76 3.93 4.15
C GLY A 193 12.80 4.67 2.82
N ALA A 194 12.08 4.13 1.83
CA ALA A 194 11.92 4.72 0.50
C ALA A 194 10.78 5.77 0.40
N ARG A 195 10.03 6.03 1.47
CA ARG A 195 8.92 7.02 1.43
C ARG A 195 9.32 8.40 0.92
N PRO A 196 10.52 8.96 1.25
CA PRO A 196 10.96 10.25 0.71
C PRO A 196 11.25 10.24 -0.79
N LEU A 197 11.49 9.05 -1.38
CA LEU A 197 11.86 8.90 -2.79
C LEU A 197 10.79 9.46 -3.74
N LYS A 198 9.52 9.14 -3.51
CA LYS A 198 8.42 9.64 -4.36
C LYS A 198 8.38 11.19 -4.41
N ARG A 199 8.60 11.85 -3.29
CA ARG A 199 8.67 13.32 -3.23
C ARG A 199 9.93 13.89 -3.90
N LEU A 200 11.05 13.15 -3.80
CA LEU A 200 12.30 13.53 -4.46
C LEU A 200 12.14 13.45 -5.98
N VAL A 201 11.61 12.34 -6.49
CA VAL A 201 11.35 12.13 -7.91
C VAL A 201 10.37 13.18 -8.44
N GLN A 202 9.29 13.46 -7.71
CA GLN A 202 8.36 14.52 -8.07
C GLN A 202 9.08 15.86 -8.25
N ARG A 203 9.85 16.28 -7.28
CA ARG A 203 10.53 17.58 -7.31
C ARG A 203 11.66 17.65 -8.34
N GLU A 204 12.49 16.61 -8.46
CA GLU A 204 13.70 16.66 -9.30
C GLU A 204 13.46 16.19 -10.75
N ILE A 205 12.34 15.49 -11.01
CA ILE A 205 11.99 15.02 -12.35
C ILE A 205 10.69 15.63 -12.84
N GLU A 206 9.56 15.43 -12.14
CA GLU A 206 8.25 15.89 -12.64
C GLU A 206 8.16 17.41 -12.73
N ASP A 207 8.64 18.15 -11.72
CA ASP A 207 8.62 19.61 -11.71
C ASP A 207 9.54 20.18 -12.82
N GLU A 208 10.73 19.61 -13.00
CA GLU A 208 11.65 20.00 -14.08
C GLU A 208 11.08 19.70 -15.47
N LEU A 209 10.47 18.52 -15.64
CA LEU A 209 9.76 18.17 -16.86
C LEU A 209 8.61 19.13 -17.15
N ALA A 210 7.83 19.49 -16.14
CA ALA A 210 6.72 20.43 -16.29
C ALA A 210 7.24 21.80 -16.79
N MET A 211 8.35 22.29 -16.23
CA MET A 211 8.97 23.54 -16.67
C MET A 211 9.46 23.47 -18.12
N MET A 212 10.14 22.36 -18.48
CA MET A 212 10.62 22.17 -19.86
C MET A 212 9.49 22.06 -20.88
N LEU A 213 8.36 21.45 -20.50
CA LEU A 213 7.17 21.31 -21.34
C LEU A 213 6.43 22.65 -21.55
N LEU A 214 6.49 23.55 -20.59
CA LEU A 214 5.95 24.90 -20.75
C LEU A 214 6.76 25.74 -21.75
N GLU A 215 8.08 25.52 -21.79
CA GLU A 215 8.97 26.22 -22.69
C GLU A 215 8.99 25.62 -24.11
N LYS A 216 8.89 24.28 -24.20
CA LYS A 216 8.99 23.54 -25.47
C LYS A 216 7.66 22.89 -25.81
N LYS A 217 7.06 23.25 -26.96
CA LYS A 217 5.94 22.50 -27.51
C LYS A 217 6.44 21.20 -28.12
N ILE A 218 6.22 20.08 -27.42
CA ILE A 218 6.54 18.75 -27.93
C ILE A 218 5.42 18.30 -28.86
N THR A 219 5.70 18.23 -30.14
CA THR A 219 4.74 17.84 -31.20
C THR A 219 5.06 16.45 -31.76
N GLN A 220 6.26 15.96 -31.52
CA GLN A 220 6.74 14.66 -31.98
C GLN A 220 7.22 13.83 -30.81
N PRO A 221 7.23 12.48 -30.92
CA PRO A 221 7.74 11.61 -29.86
C PRO A 221 9.19 11.92 -29.52
N VAL A 222 9.44 12.04 -28.22
CA VAL A 222 10.76 12.37 -27.64
C VAL A 222 11.10 11.43 -26.52
N GLU A 223 12.32 10.89 -26.54
CA GLU A 223 12.94 10.28 -25.37
C GLU A 223 13.69 11.34 -24.57
N ILE A 224 13.43 11.41 -23.29
CA ILE A 224 14.18 12.25 -22.36
C ILE A 224 15.04 11.33 -21.50
N ARG A 225 16.34 11.35 -21.77
CA ARG A 225 17.32 10.60 -21.00
C ARG A 225 17.77 11.42 -19.81
N ILE A 226 17.58 10.84 -18.63
CA ILE A 226 17.95 11.45 -17.36
C ILE A 226 19.25 10.82 -16.89
N GLY A 227 20.27 11.66 -16.80
CA GLY A 227 21.59 11.31 -16.27
C GLY A 227 21.89 12.09 -15.00
N SER A 228 23.09 11.91 -14.46
CA SER A 228 23.63 12.75 -13.40
C SER A 228 24.91 13.42 -13.84
N GLU A 229 25.11 14.68 -13.47
CA GLU A 229 26.31 15.45 -13.73
C GLU A 229 26.76 16.20 -12.47
N GLU A 230 28.07 16.39 -12.33
CA GLU A 230 28.62 17.23 -11.28
C GLU A 230 28.62 18.69 -11.73
N LYS A 231 27.87 19.54 -11.05
CA LYS A 231 27.77 20.97 -11.31
C LYS A 231 27.89 21.76 -10.02
N ASP A 232 28.81 22.71 -9.99
CA ASP A 232 29.09 23.55 -8.83
C ASP A 232 29.44 22.74 -7.55
N GLY A 233 30.14 21.60 -7.69
CA GLY A 233 30.52 20.72 -6.59
C GLY A 233 29.35 19.90 -6.00
N ALA A 234 28.23 19.83 -6.71
CA ALA A 234 27.08 19.01 -6.33
C ALA A 234 26.62 18.15 -7.52
N ILE A 235 26.20 16.93 -7.24
CA ILE A 235 25.58 16.07 -8.27
C ILE A 235 24.14 16.56 -8.48
N LYS A 236 23.79 16.78 -9.75
CA LYS A 236 22.45 17.17 -10.20
C LYS A 236 22.00 16.27 -11.34
N LEU A 237 20.70 16.16 -11.54
CA LEU A 237 20.15 15.48 -12.71
C LEU A 237 20.37 16.33 -13.97
N SER A 238 20.69 15.65 -15.08
CA SER A 238 20.81 16.23 -16.40
C SER A 238 19.78 15.60 -17.34
N PHE A 239 19.21 16.39 -18.25
CA PHE A 239 18.13 15.98 -19.14
C PHE A 239 18.56 16.16 -20.59
N THR A 240 18.61 15.06 -21.34
CA THR A 240 18.97 15.06 -22.75
C THR A 240 17.77 14.63 -23.58
N PHE A 241 17.43 15.41 -24.61
CA PHE A 241 16.29 15.17 -25.48
C PHE A 241 16.75 14.49 -26.76
N GLU A 242 16.15 13.34 -27.07
CA GLU A 242 16.38 12.65 -28.34
C GLU A 242 15.04 12.39 -29.04
N ASN A 243 14.99 12.65 -30.35
CA ASN A 243 13.78 12.35 -31.12
C ASN A 243 13.62 10.84 -31.28
N LEU A 244 12.44 10.32 -30.96
CA LEU A 244 12.08 8.95 -31.21
C LEU A 244 11.34 8.81 -32.54
N SER A 245 11.63 7.71 -33.27
CA SER A 245 10.80 7.35 -34.42
C SER A 245 9.38 7.00 -33.97
N ALA A 246 8.38 7.31 -34.79
CA ALA A 246 6.99 6.99 -34.48
C ALA A 246 6.77 5.49 -34.26
N GLU A 247 7.48 4.63 -35.01
CA GLU A 247 7.39 3.16 -34.87
C GLU A 247 7.88 2.70 -33.48
N LYS A 248 9.07 3.14 -33.07
CA LYS A 248 9.64 2.79 -31.76
C LYS A 248 8.81 3.33 -30.61
N PHE A 249 8.25 4.53 -30.76
CA PHE A 249 7.38 5.13 -29.75
C PHE A 249 6.06 4.34 -29.57
N LEU A 250 5.47 3.87 -30.68
CA LEU A 250 4.26 3.04 -30.64
C LEU A 250 4.53 1.66 -30.02
N GLU A 251 5.70 1.09 -30.27
CA GLU A 251 6.13 -0.17 -29.63
C GLU A 251 6.21 0.00 -28.12
N ILE A 252 6.95 1.00 -27.63
CA ILE A 252 7.07 1.31 -26.19
C ILE A 252 5.69 1.56 -25.57
N LYS A 253 4.88 2.39 -26.25
CA LYS A 253 3.54 2.72 -25.78
C LYS A 253 2.66 1.47 -25.69
N GLY A 254 2.77 0.53 -26.63
CA GLY A 254 2.07 -0.75 -26.62
C GLY A 254 2.39 -1.54 -25.36
N GLU A 255 3.67 -1.72 -25.05
CA GLU A 255 4.12 -2.44 -23.86
C GLU A 255 3.48 -1.89 -22.55
N TYR A 256 3.49 -0.56 -22.37
CA TYR A 256 2.93 0.07 -21.17
C TYR A 256 1.40 -0.02 -21.06
N PHE A 257 0.68 0.00 -22.17
CA PHE A 257 -0.79 0.02 -22.16
C PHE A 257 -1.42 -1.36 -22.34
N GLU A 258 -0.72 -2.33 -22.92
CA GLU A 258 -1.18 -3.72 -22.93
C GLU A 258 -1.17 -4.30 -21.52
N ASP A 259 -0.10 -4.06 -20.75
CA ASP A 259 -0.04 -4.49 -19.36
C ASP A 259 -1.11 -3.83 -18.50
N GLN A 260 -1.36 -2.54 -18.70
CA GLN A 260 -2.40 -1.81 -17.95
C GLN A 260 -3.81 -2.25 -18.36
N ALA A 261 -4.07 -2.45 -19.65
CA ALA A 261 -5.35 -2.94 -20.13
C ALA A 261 -5.70 -4.31 -19.55
N THR A 262 -4.69 -5.19 -19.42
CA THR A 262 -4.85 -6.49 -18.78
C THR A 262 -5.20 -6.35 -17.29
N ILE A 263 -4.55 -5.42 -16.59
CA ILE A 263 -4.83 -5.15 -15.17
C ILE A 263 -6.24 -4.55 -15.01
N ASP A 264 -6.58 -3.56 -15.83
CA ASP A 264 -7.88 -2.91 -15.80
C ASP A 264 -9.02 -3.88 -16.18
N GLU A 265 -8.80 -4.78 -17.15
CA GLU A 265 -9.73 -5.83 -17.54
C GLU A 265 -9.95 -6.86 -16.42
N ILE A 266 -8.89 -7.25 -15.69
CA ILE A 266 -9.01 -8.11 -14.51
C ILE A 266 -9.81 -7.40 -13.40
N TRP A 267 -9.56 -6.10 -13.17
CA TRP A 267 -10.30 -5.31 -12.20
C TRP A 267 -11.77 -5.12 -12.60
N GLU A 268 -12.05 -4.76 -13.85
CA GLU A 268 -13.43 -4.59 -14.35
C GLU A 268 -14.21 -5.91 -14.30
N ASN A 269 -13.61 -7.02 -14.71
CA ASN A 269 -14.24 -8.33 -14.64
C ASN A 269 -14.53 -8.75 -13.18
N SER A 270 -13.61 -8.50 -12.26
CA SER A 270 -13.83 -8.78 -10.84
C SER A 270 -14.93 -7.93 -10.20
N VAL A 271 -15.14 -6.71 -10.70
CA VAL A 271 -16.23 -5.81 -10.26
C VAL A 271 -17.56 -6.20 -10.90
N LEU A 272 -17.56 -6.65 -12.16
CA LEU A 272 -18.77 -7.08 -12.88
C LEU A 272 -19.31 -8.41 -12.34
N GLU A 273 -18.47 -9.39 -12.08
CA GLU A 273 -18.86 -10.65 -11.46
C GLU A 273 -19.52 -10.44 -10.08
N ASN A 274 -18.98 -9.53 -9.27
CA ASN A 274 -19.56 -9.18 -7.98
C ASN A 274 -20.90 -8.41 -8.07
N ASN A 275 -21.16 -7.71 -9.18
CA ASN A 275 -22.43 -7.00 -9.38
C ASN A 275 -23.54 -7.93 -9.94
N GLU A 276 -23.20 -8.90 -10.76
CA GLU A 276 -24.18 -9.87 -11.30
C GLU A 276 -24.68 -10.84 -10.24
N GLU A 277 -23.82 -11.26 -9.29
CA GLU A 277 -24.25 -12.06 -8.14
C GLU A 277 -25.15 -11.27 -7.18
N GLY A 278 -24.90 -9.97 -6.96
CA GLY A 278 -25.73 -9.10 -6.12
C GLY A 278 -27.12 -8.79 -6.73
N GLU A 279 -27.26 -8.75 -8.05
CA GLU A 279 -28.56 -8.57 -8.71
C GLU A 279 -29.37 -9.86 -8.80
N ALA A 280 -28.75 -11.02 -8.84
CA ALA A 280 -29.43 -12.32 -8.88
C ALA A 280 -30.12 -12.63 -7.51
N GLU A 281 -29.53 -12.25 -6.40
CA GLU A 281 -30.15 -12.41 -5.06
C GLU A 281 -31.28 -11.40 -4.79
N SER A 282 -31.25 -10.22 -5.41
CA SER A 282 -32.28 -9.18 -5.24
C SER A 282 -33.60 -9.50 -5.96
N GLN A 283 -33.63 -10.46 -6.91
CA GLN A 283 -34.82 -10.84 -7.67
C GLN A 283 -35.58 -12.06 -7.11
N ALA A 284 -35.09 -12.68 -6.04
CA ALA A 284 -35.75 -13.78 -5.37
C ALA A 284 -36.64 -13.31 -4.20
N GLU A 285 -37.66 -12.49 -4.47
CA GLU A 285 -38.75 -12.27 -3.50
C GLU A 285 -39.65 -13.53 -3.44
N PRO A 286 -39.94 -14.05 -2.26
CA PRO A 286 -40.87 -15.18 -2.13
C PRO A 286 -42.30 -14.70 -2.39
N GLU A 287 -42.98 -15.30 -3.35
CA GLU A 287 -44.42 -15.18 -3.54
C GLU A 287 -45.15 -15.47 -2.23
N VAL A 288 -45.73 -14.44 -1.65
CA VAL A 288 -46.67 -14.58 -0.51
C VAL A 288 -47.95 -15.16 -1.04
N THR A 289 -48.13 -16.48 -0.87
CA THR A 289 -49.40 -17.14 -1.13
C THR A 289 -50.40 -16.73 -0.03
N GLN A 290 -51.35 -15.89 -0.39
CA GLN A 290 -52.56 -15.71 0.42
C GLN A 290 -53.41 -16.98 0.40
N LYS A 291 -53.64 -17.54 1.56
CA LYS A 291 -54.85 -18.32 1.90
C LYS A 291 -55.28 -18.06 3.31
#